data_9e9ea0e8a4a77a7e2266b095b2fec8d4
#
_entry.id   9e9ea0e8a4a77a7e2266b095b2fec8d4
#
_cell.length_a   1.000
_cell.length_b   1.000
_cell.length_c   1.000
_cell.angle_alpha   90.00
_cell.angle_beta   90.00
_cell.angle_gamma   90.00
#
_symmetry.space_group_name_H-M   'P 1'
#
loop_
_entity.id
_entity.type
_entity.pdbx_description
1 polymer ?
#
loop_
_entity_poly.entity_id
_entity_poly.type
_entity_poly.pdbx_seq_one_letter_code
_entity_poly.pdbx_strand_id
1 'polypeptide(L)'
;VGVIGAGYWGPNLIRNFTACPHTEVAAIADADADRLRAIGERYPQARLCASVEEMLAVPLDAVAIATPVSTHHRLASACLDAGLHVLVEKPLAASVEEAESLVALAAERRRVLMVDHTYLFSNPILAIKRILDQGELGDLHYIDSVRINLGLFQHDVNVVWDLAPHDLSILDFLLGTQPLSLSAQGCGHASPTHADVAYVNLDYGDQRMANLHVNWLSPLKIRQMIFAGSRKSLVFNELNATEPIKVYDRGISVDPDPSSVWRQKVGYRTGDIWSPNIEPAEALQAVVSHFADCIRQGATPRSDGQLGLRVVRLLAAANQSLSQHGVRVPLDQGALFDVCHA
;
A
#
# COMPACT_ATOMS: atom_id res chain seq x y z
N VAL A 1 15.59 11.19 14.39
CA VAL A 1 14.38 11.22 13.56
C VAL A 1 13.38 12.18 14.17
N GLY A 2 12.70 13.00 13.31
CA GLY A 2 11.50 13.75 13.68
C GLY A 2 10.24 12.98 13.30
N VAL A 3 9.14 13.15 14.05
CA VAL A 3 7.83 12.63 13.66
C VAL A 3 6.81 13.77 13.60
N ILE A 4 6.17 13.96 12.44
CA ILE A 4 5.15 14.98 12.21
C ILE A 4 3.78 14.32 12.22
N GLY A 5 2.92 14.75 13.14
CA GLY A 5 1.59 14.20 13.38
C GLY A 5 1.59 13.18 14.52
N ALA A 6 0.93 13.53 15.61
CA ALA A 6 0.71 12.67 16.79
C ALA A 6 -0.75 12.21 16.89
N GLY A 7 -1.46 12.14 15.75
CA GLY A 7 -2.85 11.70 15.66
C GLY A 7 -2.99 10.19 15.83
N TYR A 8 -3.86 9.56 15.03
CA TYR A 8 -4.18 8.13 15.17
C TYR A 8 -2.96 7.21 14.89
N TRP A 9 -2.16 7.49 13.85
CA TRP A 9 -1.06 6.62 13.42
C TRP A 9 0.30 7.03 13.97
N GLY A 10 0.54 8.34 14.19
CA GLY A 10 1.80 8.88 14.69
C GLY A 10 2.37 8.20 15.93
N PRO A 11 1.58 7.92 16.98
CA PRO A 11 2.07 7.20 18.16
C PRO A 11 2.67 5.82 17.87
N ASN A 12 2.19 5.13 16.82
CA ASN A 12 2.73 3.84 16.39
C ASN A 12 4.12 4.01 15.75
N LEU A 13 4.30 5.04 14.90
CA LEU A 13 5.60 5.36 14.32
C LEU A 13 6.59 5.79 15.41
N ILE A 14 6.20 6.68 16.34
CA ILE A 14 7.03 7.12 17.45
C ILE A 14 7.51 5.92 18.26
N ARG A 15 6.61 5.00 18.63
CA ARG A 15 6.95 3.77 19.36
C ARG A 15 7.95 2.91 18.61
N ASN A 16 7.73 2.68 17.32
CA ASN A 16 8.60 1.83 16.52
C ASN A 16 9.98 2.46 16.27
N PHE A 17 10.04 3.80 16.02
CA PHE A 17 11.33 4.50 15.94
C PHE A 17 12.08 4.50 17.26
N THR A 18 11.37 4.66 18.39
CA THR A 18 12.01 4.57 19.72
C THR A 18 12.56 3.17 20.02
N ALA A 19 11.87 2.13 19.54
CA ALA A 19 12.31 0.74 19.75
C ALA A 19 13.39 0.27 18.77
N CYS A 20 13.60 0.97 17.65
CA CYS A 20 14.60 0.60 16.65
C CYS A 20 16.01 0.99 17.13
N PRO A 21 16.97 0.04 17.20
CA PRO A 21 18.30 0.30 17.75
C PRO A 21 19.14 1.36 17.00
N HIS A 22 18.76 1.66 15.77
CA HIS A 22 19.50 2.56 14.89
C HIS A 22 18.84 3.93 14.75
N THR A 23 17.82 4.22 15.56
CA THR A 23 17.09 5.48 15.49
C THR A 23 16.82 6.05 16.88
N GLU A 24 16.74 7.37 16.95
CA GLU A 24 16.34 8.13 18.14
C GLU A 24 15.25 9.13 17.71
N VAL A 25 14.14 9.20 18.45
CA VAL A 25 13.11 10.21 18.23
C VAL A 25 13.54 11.48 18.96
N ALA A 26 14.14 12.41 18.20
CA ALA A 26 14.67 13.67 18.73
C ALA A 26 13.60 14.77 18.80
N ALA A 27 12.58 14.73 17.93
CA ALA A 27 11.51 15.73 17.90
C ALA A 27 10.16 15.14 17.48
N ILE A 28 9.08 15.69 18.02
CA ILE A 28 7.69 15.36 17.65
C ILE A 28 6.96 16.67 17.39
N ALA A 29 6.29 16.79 16.23
CA ALA A 29 5.49 17.96 15.88
C ALA A 29 4.01 17.60 15.71
N ASP A 30 3.12 18.41 16.26
CA ASP A 30 1.69 18.40 15.99
C ASP A 30 1.12 19.80 16.18
N ALA A 31 0.18 20.19 15.32
CA ALA A 31 -0.53 21.47 15.47
C ALA A 31 -1.54 21.47 16.62
N ASP A 32 -1.96 20.29 17.07
CA ASP A 32 -2.84 20.11 18.21
C ASP A 32 -2.03 20.04 19.53
N ALA A 33 -2.14 21.10 20.33
CA ALA A 33 -1.39 21.23 21.58
C ALA A 33 -1.74 20.14 22.62
N ASP A 34 -2.95 19.62 22.61
CA ASP A 34 -3.37 18.58 23.55
C ASP A 34 -2.77 17.23 23.18
N ARG A 35 -2.75 16.89 21.87
CA ARG A 35 -2.05 15.72 21.37
C ARG A 35 -0.55 15.79 21.63
N LEU A 36 0.04 16.96 21.38
CA LEU A 36 1.46 17.19 21.61
C LEU A 36 1.83 17.03 23.09
N ARG A 37 1.01 17.53 24.00
CA ARG A 37 1.19 17.34 25.45
C ARG A 37 1.10 15.87 25.85
N ALA A 38 0.04 15.18 25.40
CA ALA A 38 -0.19 13.78 25.73
C ALA A 38 0.92 12.85 25.25
N ILE A 39 1.48 13.11 24.05
CA ILE A 39 2.60 12.32 23.54
C ILE A 39 3.90 12.67 24.26
N GLY A 40 4.10 13.93 24.65
CA GLY A 40 5.27 14.39 25.38
C GLY A 40 5.43 13.77 26.75
N GLU A 41 4.32 13.50 27.46
CA GLU A 41 4.34 12.76 28.74
C GLU A 41 4.92 11.35 28.60
N ARG A 42 4.73 10.72 27.42
CA ARG A 42 5.21 9.37 27.13
C ARG A 42 6.64 9.34 26.58
N TYR A 43 7.07 10.44 25.96
CA TYR A 43 8.39 10.57 25.32
C TYR A 43 9.07 11.87 25.74
N PRO A 44 9.41 12.01 27.04
CA PRO A 44 9.93 13.27 27.60
C PRO A 44 11.32 13.66 27.08
N GLN A 45 12.03 12.74 26.43
CA GLN A 45 13.32 12.99 25.78
C GLN A 45 13.18 13.70 24.42
N ALA A 46 12.02 13.61 23.77
CA ALA A 46 11.79 14.22 22.47
C ALA A 46 11.42 15.71 22.62
N ARG A 47 11.99 16.56 21.76
CA ARG A 47 11.58 17.96 21.68
C ARG A 47 10.18 18.07 21.07
N LEU A 48 9.28 18.72 21.77
CA LEU A 48 7.93 18.99 21.26
C LEU A 48 7.94 20.29 20.47
N CYS A 49 7.34 20.24 19.27
CA CYS A 49 7.29 21.36 18.31
C CYS A 49 5.84 21.62 17.92
N ALA A 50 5.39 22.87 17.98
CA ALA A 50 4.04 23.26 17.57
C ALA A 50 3.90 23.37 16.03
N SER A 51 5.03 23.40 15.31
CA SER A 51 5.05 23.50 13.86
C SER A 51 6.23 22.72 13.25
N VAL A 52 6.16 22.54 11.93
CA VAL A 52 7.26 21.90 11.16
C VAL A 52 8.49 22.81 11.15
N GLU A 53 8.32 24.11 11.08
CA GLU A 53 9.40 25.11 11.09
C GLU A 53 10.20 25.01 12.40
N GLU A 54 9.54 24.84 13.53
CA GLU A 54 10.21 24.60 14.82
C GLU A 54 10.97 23.26 14.82
N MET A 55 10.40 22.22 14.22
CA MET A 55 11.04 20.91 14.11
C MET A 55 12.28 20.97 13.20
N LEU A 56 12.22 21.68 12.07
CA LEU A 56 13.34 21.80 11.13
C LEU A 56 14.53 22.56 11.74
N ALA A 57 14.34 23.28 12.85
CA ALA A 57 15.42 23.88 13.62
C ALA A 57 16.16 22.89 14.54
N VAL A 58 15.66 21.64 14.68
CA VAL A 58 16.31 20.56 15.41
C VAL A 58 17.27 19.82 14.47
N PRO A 59 18.49 19.45 14.89
CA PRO A 59 19.35 18.57 14.09
C PRO A 59 18.70 17.21 13.90
N LEU A 60 18.32 16.89 12.65
CA LEU A 60 17.66 15.64 12.26
C LEU A 60 18.32 15.06 11.00
N ASP A 61 18.29 13.75 10.87
CA ASP A 61 18.70 13.04 9.64
C ASP A 61 17.46 12.69 8.78
N ALA A 62 16.32 12.44 9.43
CA ALA A 62 15.13 11.96 8.77
C ALA A 62 13.86 12.42 9.49
N VAL A 63 12.74 12.37 8.77
CA VAL A 63 11.41 12.68 9.29
C VAL A 63 10.40 11.62 8.85
N ALA A 64 9.49 11.25 9.75
CA ALA A 64 8.29 10.47 9.44
C ALA A 64 7.06 11.39 9.49
N ILE A 65 6.19 11.31 8.47
CA ILE A 65 4.99 12.15 8.32
C ILE A 65 3.75 11.26 8.45
N ALA A 66 2.93 11.52 9.47
CA ALA A 66 1.70 10.80 9.82
C ALA A 66 0.50 11.75 9.97
N THR A 67 0.35 12.63 9.01
CA THR A 67 -0.70 13.66 8.95
C THR A 67 -1.74 13.31 7.88
N PRO A 68 -2.84 14.06 7.70
CA PRO A 68 -3.75 13.86 6.57
C PRO A 68 -3.05 14.03 5.22
N VAL A 69 -3.48 13.25 4.22
CA VAL A 69 -2.85 13.18 2.88
C VAL A 69 -2.73 14.55 2.20
N SER A 70 -3.71 15.44 2.39
CA SER A 70 -3.70 16.81 1.86
C SER A 70 -2.50 17.66 2.32
N THR A 71 -1.78 17.22 3.35
CA THR A 71 -0.61 17.92 3.87
C THR A 71 0.72 17.27 3.48
N HIS A 72 0.69 16.03 2.95
CA HIS A 72 1.89 15.24 2.68
C HIS A 72 2.87 15.95 1.76
N HIS A 73 2.40 16.46 0.61
CA HIS A 73 3.25 17.15 -0.36
C HIS A 73 3.98 18.35 0.26
N ARG A 74 3.26 19.25 0.91
CA ARG A 74 3.86 20.45 1.53
C ARG A 74 4.90 20.09 2.59
N LEU A 75 4.56 19.13 3.47
CA LEU A 75 5.44 18.72 4.58
C LEU A 75 6.66 17.94 4.09
N ALA A 76 6.46 16.99 3.17
CA ALA A 76 7.55 16.20 2.60
C ALA A 76 8.50 17.07 1.78
N SER A 77 7.99 18.02 0.98
CA SER A 77 8.82 18.97 0.23
C SER A 77 9.68 19.81 1.16
N ALA A 78 9.11 20.38 2.22
CA ALA A 78 9.87 21.18 3.19
C ALA A 78 10.99 20.37 3.87
N CYS A 79 10.72 19.10 4.21
CA CYS A 79 11.72 18.21 4.80
C CYS A 79 12.83 17.81 3.80
N LEU A 80 12.46 17.49 2.55
CA LEU A 80 13.42 17.16 1.48
C LEU A 80 14.31 18.37 1.15
N ASP A 81 13.73 19.58 1.07
CA ASP A 81 14.47 20.83 0.84
C ASP A 81 15.44 21.15 1.99
N ALA A 82 15.06 20.80 3.23
CA ALA A 82 15.95 20.89 4.38
C ALA A 82 17.03 19.79 4.39
N GLY A 83 17.07 18.90 3.38
CA GLY A 83 18.05 17.83 3.24
C GLY A 83 17.79 16.60 4.13
N LEU A 84 16.56 16.39 4.56
CA LEU A 84 16.16 15.25 5.38
C LEU A 84 15.67 14.08 4.53
N HIS A 85 15.87 12.85 4.99
CA HIS A 85 15.21 11.67 4.47
C HIS A 85 13.76 11.63 4.96
N VAL A 86 12.83 11.15 4.13
CA VAL A 86 11.39 11.21 4.44
C VAL A 86 10.74 9.84 4.33
N LEU A 87 10.07 9.42 5.41
CA LEU A 87 9.05 8.39 5.43
C LEU A 87 7.68 9.07 5.50
N VAL A 88 6.78 8.77 4.58
CA VAL A 88 5.44 9.37 4.57
C VAL A 88 4.37 8.29 4.62
N GLU A 89 3.29 8.55 5.36
CA GLU A 89 2.11 7.69 5.37
C GLU A 89 1.47 7.58 3.98
N LYS A 90 0.79 6.45 3.76
CA LYS A 90 0.02 6.20 2.53
C LYS A 90 -1.24 7.11 2.48
N PRO A 91 -1.66 7.48 1.26
CA PRO A 91 -0.91 7.48 0.00
C PRO A 91 0.15 8.58 -0.02
N LEU A 92 1.13 8.47 -0.92
CA LEU A 92 2.27 9.40 -1.00
C LEU A 92 1.85 10.87 -1.04
N ALA A 93 0.83 11.21 -1.84
CA ALA A 93 0.31 12.55 -2.02
C ALA A 93 -1.17 12.52 -2.44
N ALA A 94 -1.82 13.67 -2.50
CA ALA A 94 -3.23 13.79 -2.85
C ALA A 94 -3.48 13.85 -4.37
N SER A 95 -2.44 14.06 -5.19
CA SER A 95 -2.54 14.07 -6.65
C SER A 95 -1.30 13.45 -7.30
N VAL A 96 -1.40 13.16 -8.61
CA VAL A 96 -0.28 12.63 -9.40
C VAL A 96 0.84 13.66 -9.50
N GLU A 97 0.50 14.90 -9.76
CA GLU A 97 1.46 16.01 -9.90
C GLU A 97 2.25 16.25 -8.62
N GLU A 98 1.57 16.17 -7.47
CA GLU A 98 2.22 16.27 -6.16
C GLU A 98 3.19 15.08 -5.93
N ALA A 99 2.76 13.87 -6.27
CA ALA A 99 3.59 12.68 -6.12
C ALA A 99 4.81 12.71 -7.05
N GLU A 100 4.64 13.14 -8.32
CA GLU A 100 5.74 13.34 -9.27
C GLU A 100 6.74 14.37 -8.78
N SER A 101 6.25 15.51 -8.26
CA SER A 101 7.06 16.56 -7.67
C SER A 101 7.91 16.05 -6.51
N LEU A 102 7.32 15.27 -5.59
CA LEU A 102 8.05 14.70 -4.45
C LEU A 102 9.14 13.71 -4.88
N VAL A 103 8.84 12.85 -5.87
CA VAL A 103 9.81 11.89 -6.39
C VAL A 103 10.98 12.60 -7.06
N ALA A 104 10.70 13.61 -7.89
CA ALA A 104 11.74 14.42 -8.54
C ALA A 104 12.60 15.16 -7.52
N LEU A 105 11.97 15.78 -6.52
CA LEU A 105 12.68 16.52 -5.46
C LEU A 105 13.57 15.60 -4.63
N ALA A 106 13.08 14.43 -4.24
CA ALA A 106 13.87 13.45 -3.49
C ALA A 106 15.11 12.99 -4.27
N ALA A 107 14.97 12.77 -5.58
CA ALA A 107 16.08 12.42 -6.46
C ALA A 107 17.09 13.58 -6.57
N GLU A 108 16.63 14.83 -6.79
CA GLU A 108 17.45 16.02 -6.85
C GLU A 108 18.27 16.23 -5.56
N ARG A 109 17.60 16.10 -4.42
CA ARG A 109 18.23 16.24 -3.09
C ARG A 109 19.04 15.02 -2.68
N ARG A 110 18.98 13.92 -3.43
CA ARG A 110 19.61 12.62 -3.10
C ARG A 110 19.20 12.15 -1.71
N ARG A 111 17.91 12.20 -1.43
CA ARG A 111 17.32 11.75 -0.17
C ARG A 111 16.41 10.57 -0.38
N VAL A 112 16.37 9.69 0.59
CA VAL A 112 15.44 8.58 0.63
C VAL A 112 14.03 9.16 0.81
N LEU A 113 13.12 8.83 -0.12
CA LEU A 113 11.68 9.02 0.00
C LEU A 113 11.05 7.63 0.03
N MET A 114 10.43 7.28 1.15
CA MET A 114 9.78 6.00 1.38
C MET A 114 8.34 6.22 1.79
N VAL A 115 7.43 5.38 1.31
CA VAL A 115 6.01 5.41 1.70
C VAL A 115 5.73 4.26 2.67
N ASP A 116 4.96 4.53 3.72
CA ASP A 116 4.54 3.48 4.67
C ASP A 116 3.46 2.58 4.07
N HIS A 117 3.86 1.76 3.11
CA HIS A 117 3.09 0.62 2.64
C HIS A 117 3.40 -0.60 3.53
N THR A 118 2.96 -0.55 4.78
CA THR A 118 3.27 -1.51 5.85
C THR A 118 3.13 -2.97 5.42
N TYR A 119 2.12 -3.30 4.60
CA TYR A 119 1.86 -4.69 4.17
C TYR A 119 3.02 -5.32 3.40
N LEU A 120 3.80 -4.54 2.67
CA LEU A 120 4.94 -5.04 1.91
C LEU A 120 6.06 -5.60 2.82
N PHE A 121 6.00 -5.28 4.10
CA PHE A 121 6.94 -5.72 5.13
C PHE A 121 6.38 -6.82 6.03
N SER A 122 5.12 -7.23 5.81
CA SER A 122 4.50 -8.28 6.59
C SER A 122 4.96 -9.68 6.13
N ASN A 123 5.21 -10.56 7.08
CA ASN A 123 5.68 -11.91 6.79
C ASN A 123 4.72 -12.70 5.88
N PRO A 124 3.38 -12.59 5.98
CA PRO A 124 2.47 -13.23 5.04
C PRO A 124 2.69 -12.76 3.59
N ILE A 125 2.79 -11.47 3.33
CA ILE A 125 2.99 -10.95 1.96
C ILE A 125 4.35 -11.38 1.41
N LEU A 126 5.39 -11.39 2.23
CA LEU A 126 6.70 -11.93 1.84
C LEU A 126 6.67 -13.43 1.52
N ALA A 127 5.86 -14.19 2.24
CA ALA A 127 5.66 -15.62 1.94
C ALA A 127 4.89 -15.82 0.63
N ILE A 128 3.85 -15.02 0.38
CA ILE A 128 3.11 -15.03 -0.90
C ILE A 128 4.07 -14.70 -2.07
N LYS A 129 4.91 -13.67 -1.92
CA LYS A 129 5.90 -13.32 -2.94
C LYS A 129 6.80 -14.51 -3.28
N ARG A 130 7.32 -15.21 -2.27
CA ARG A 130 8.15 -16.42 -2.49
C ARG A 130 7.40 -17.52 -3.23
N ILE A 131 6.14 -17.80 -2.87
CA ILE A 131 5.30 -18.80 -3.51
C ILE A 131 5.07 -18.46 -4.99
N LEU A 132 4.80 -17.18 -5.28
CA LEU A 132 4.62 -16.69 -6.65
C LEU A 132 5.91 -16.78 -7.45
N ASP A 133 7.04 -16.31 -6.91
CA ASP A 133 8.35 -16.32 -7.57
C ASP A 133 8.86 -17.74 -7.86
N GLN A 134 8.50 -18.72 -7.01
CA GLN A 134 8.76 -20.15 -7.24
C GLN A 134 7.84 -20.75 -8.31
N GLY A 135 6.88 -19.97 -8.80
CA GLY A 135 5.92 -20.38 -9.82
C GLY A 135 4.96 -21.49 -9.33
N GLU A 136 4.75 -21.64 -8.02
CA GLU A 136 3.92 -22.73 -7.48
C GLU A 136 2.47 -22.69 -7.96
N LEU A 137 1.92 -21.48 -8.16
CA LEU A 137 0.55 -21.30 -8.64
C LEU A 137 0.40 -21.53 -10.15
N GLY A 138 1.53 -21.54 -10.90
CA GLY A 138 1.52 -21.50 -12.36
C GLY A 138 1.23 -20.09 -12.87
N ASP A 139 0.60 -19.98 -14.05
CA ASP A 139 0.20 -18.70 -14.62
C ASP A 139 -1.00 -18.16 -13.84
N LEU A 140 -0.88 -16.93 -13.36
CA LEU A 140 -1.98 -16.27 -12.65
C LEU A 140 -3.08 -15.88 -13.64
N HIS A 141 -4.30 -16.27 -13.33
CA HIS A 141 -5.50 -15.95 -14.09
C HIS A 141 -6.22 -14.72 -13.54
N TYR A 142 -6.53 -14.75 -12.23
CA TYR A 142 -7.18 -13.62 -11.59
C TYR A 142 -6.78 -13.47 -10.11
N ILE A 143 -7.01 -12.28 -9.60
CA ILE A 143 -6.84 -11.93 -8.20
C ILE A 143 -8.11 -11.23 -7.73
N ASP A 144 -8.70 -11.72 -6.64
CA ASP A 144 -9.79 -11.04 -5.95
C ASP A 144 -9.30 -10.50 -4.61
N SER A 145 -9.55 -9.23 -4.36
CA SER A 145 -9.27 -8.60 -3.07
C SER A 145 -10.55 -8.02 -2.47
N VAL A 146 -10.79 -8.32 -1.20
CA VAL A 146 -11.92 -7.81 -0.43
C VAL A 146 -11.39 -7.15 0.83
N ARG A 147 -11.61 -5.83 0.94
CA ARG A 147 -11.23 -5.02 2.10
C ARG A 147 -12.42 -4.19 2.53
N ILE A 148 -13.22 -4.78 3.41
CA ILE A 148 -14.51 -4.22 3.83
C ILE A 148 -14.66 -4.27 5.35
N ASN A 149 -15.29 -3.27 5.90
CA ASN A 149 -15.65 -3.19 7.32
C ASN A 149 -16.63 -2.02 7.55
N LEU A 150 -17.27 -1.99 8.71
CA LEU A 150 -17.89 -0.77 9.19
C LEU A 150 -16.75 0.18 9.63
N GLY A 151 -16.41 1.13 8.75
CA GLY A 151 -15.20 1.95 8.84
C GLY A 151 -15.41 3.30 9.47
N LEU A 152 -14.29 3.98 9.73
CA LEU A 152 -14.28 5.41 10.01
C LEU A 152 -14.35 6.14 8.68
N PHE A 153 -15.44 6.87 8.43
CA PHE A 153 -15.60 7.68 7.24
C PHE A 153 -14.57 8.81 7.24
N GLN A 154 -13.80 8.89 6.19
CA GLN A 154 -12.91 10.03 5.96
C GLN A 154 -13.70 11.16 5.30
N HIS A 155 -13.36 12.41 5.63
CA HIS A 155 -14.05 13.58 5.09
C HIS A 155 -13.38 14.14 3.84
N ASP A 156 -12.12 13.83 3.64
CA ASP A 156 -11.25 14.38 2.61
C ASP A 156 -11.00 13.43 1.43
N VAL A 157 -11.32 12.14 1.59
CA VAL A 157 -11.11 11.13 0.55
C VAL A 157 -12.28 10.15 0.48
N ASN A 158 -12.45 9.46 -0.66
CA ASN A 158 -13.39 8.35 -0.79
C ASN A 158 -12.78 7.01 -0.34
N VAL A 159 -13.61 5.97 -0.30
CA VAL A 159 -13.22 4.63 0.15
C VAL A 159 -12.07 4.02 -0.66
N VAL A 160 -11.95 4.37 -1.95
CA VAL A 160 -10.86 3.87 -2.81
C VAL A 160 -9.53 4.45 -2.36
N TRP A 161 -9.45 5.76 -2.11
CA TRP A 161 -8.23 6.42 -1.65
C TRP A 161 -7.81 6.03 -0.23
N ASP A 162 -8.76 5.63 0.62
CA ASP A 162 -8.43 5.17 1.97
C ASP A 162 -7.98 3.71 1.99
N LEU A 163 -8.75 2.80 1.37
CA LEU A 163 -8.54 1.36 1.53
C LEU A 163 -7.71 0.73 0.40
N ALA A 164 -7.92 1.13 -0.86
CA ALA A 164 -7.25 0.49 -1.99
C ALA A 164 -5.72 0.70 -2.08
N PRO A 165 -5.10 1.75 -1.50
CA PRO A 165 -3.63 1.88 -1.52
C PRO A 165 -2.89 0.64 -0.99
N HIS A 166 -3.47 -0.04 0.01
CA HIS A 166 -2.90 -1.27 0.56
C HIS A 166 -2.88 -2.39 -0.48
N ASP A 167 -4.03 -2.64 -1.13
CA ASP A 167 -4.17 -3.74 -2.09
C ASP A 167 -3.41 -3.44 -3.38
N LEU A 168 -3.44 -2.19 -3.85
CA LEU A 168 -2.68 -1.75 -5.02
C LEU A 168 -1.17 -1.88 -4.82
N SER A 169 -0.66 -1.48 -3.66
CA SER A 169 0.76 -1.64 -3.34
C SER A 169 1.18 -3.11 -3.21
N ILE A 170 0.32 -3.96 -2.63
CA ILE A 170 0.54 -5.41 -2.56
C ILE A 170 0.61 -6.00 -3.98
N LEU A 171 -0.33 -5.64 -4.87
CA LEU A 171 -0.35 -6.12 -6.25
C LEU A 171 0.89 -5.66 -7.02
N ASP A 172 1.29 -4.38 -6.90
CA ASP A 172 2.51 -3.84 -7.51
C ASP A 172 3.75 -4.65 -7.09
N PHE A 173 3.90 -4.88 -5.80
CA PHE A 173 5.02 -5.63 -5.23
C PHE A 173 5.03 -7.11 -5.63
N LEU A 174 3.87 -7.77 -5.60
CA LEU A 174 3.77 -9.21 -5.86
C LEU A 174 3.93 -9.53 -7.35
N LEU A 175 3.30 -8.74 -8.23
CA LEU A 175 3.27 -9.01 -9.67
C LEU A 175 4.46 -8.44 -10.41
N GLY A 176 5.06 -7.33 -9.93
CA GLY A 176 6.17 -6.65 -10.61
C GLY A 176 5.80 -6.08 -11.99
N THR A 177 4.52 -6.01 -12.30
CA THR A 177 3.98 -5.48 -13.56
C THR A 177 2.81 -4.55 -13.27
N GLN A 178 2.61 -3.55 -14.15
CA GLN A 178 1.51 -2.61 -14.03
C GLN A 178 0.30 -3.07 -14.85
N PRO A 179 -0.94 -2.75 -14.42
CA PRO A 179 -2.10 -3.01 -15.24
C PRO A 179 -2.11 -2.10 -16.49
N LEU A 180 -2.68 -2.59 -17.59
CA LEU A 180 -2.83 -1.86 -18.84
C LEU A 180 -3.97 -0.84 -18.79
N SER A 181 -4.97 -1.12 -17.96
CA SER A 181 -6.14 -0.27 -17.77
C SER A 181 -6.87 -0.65 -16.50
N LEU A 182 -7.72 0.25 -16.05
CA LEU A 182 -8.67 -0.04 -14.97
C LEU A 182 -10.06 0.52 -15.25
N SER A 183 -11.05 -0.02 -14.55
CA SER A 183 -12.39 0.56 -14.42
C SER A 183 -12.84 0.50 -12.96
N ALA A 184 -13.60 1.50 -12.50
CA ALA A 184 -14.10 1.55 -11.15
C ALA A 184 -15.57 1.99 -11.12
N GLN A 185 -16.36 1.28 -10.34
CA GLN A 185 -17.76 1.62 -10.07
C GLN A 185 -17.96 1.75 -8.56
N GLY A 186 -18.75 2.71 -8.14
CA GLY A 186 -19.01 2.95 -6.73
C GLY A 186 -20.13 3.93 -6.50
N CYS A 187 -20.60 4.00 -5.28
CA CYS A 187 -21.63 4.93 -4.86
C CYS A 187 -21.40 5.39 -3.41
N GLY A 188 -21.91 6.58 -3.11
CA GLY A 188 -21.92 7.15 -1.77
C GLY A 188 -23.32 7.09 -1.18
N HIS A 189 -23.44 6.56 0.02
CA HIS A 189 -24.70 6.47 0.78
C HIS A 189 -24.67 7.43 1.99
N ALA A 190 -23.52 7.52 2.66
CA ALA A 190 -23.32 8.42 3.80
C ALA A 190 -22.87 9.82 3.35
N SER A 191 -22.24 9.94 2.18
CA SER A 191 -21.84 11.22 1.59
C SER A 191 -22.26 11.25 0.12
N PRO A 192 -22.91 12.32 -0.36
CA PRO A 192 -23.27 12.43 -1.78
C PRO A 192 -22.06 12.67 -2.69
N THR A 193 -20.92 13.09 -2.13
CA THR A 193 -19.73 13.48 -2.87
C THR A 193 -18.63 12.42 -2.90
N HIS A 194 -18.65 11.47 -1.97
CA HIS A 194 -17.61 10.46 -1.83
C HIS A 194 -18.20 9.05 -1.84
N ALA A 195 -17.67 8.19 -2.70
CA ALA A 195 -18.04 6.78 -2.68
C ALA A 195 -17.61 6.13 -1.34
N ASP A 196 -18.52 5.41 -0.72
CA ASP A 196 -18.30 4.61 0.49
C ASP A 196 -18.31 3.10 0.21
N VAL A 197 -18.72 2.71 -1.01
CA VAL A 197 -18.60 1.37 -1.57
C VAL A 197 -18.05 1.51 -2.99
N ALA A 198 -17.03 0.73 -3.33
CA ALA A 198 -16.48 0.71 -4.68
C ALA A 198 -15.89 -0.66 -5.06
N TYR A 199 -15.94 -0.92 -6.37
CA TYR A 199 -15.31 -2.05 -7.04
C TYR A 199 -14.35 -1.50 -8.08
N VAL A 200 -13.10 -1.95 -8.06
CA VAL A 200 -12.05 -1.56 -8.99
C VAL A 200 -11.56 -2.80 -9.73
N ASN A 201 -11.63 -2.79 -11.06
CA ASN A 201 -11.15 -3.86 -11.91
C ASN A 201 -9.88 -3.40 -12.61
N LEU A 202 -8.81 -4.18 -12.52
CA LEU A 202 -7.50 -3.98 -13.13
C LEU A 202 -7.30 -5.03 -14.22
N ASP A 203 -6.92 -4.60 -15.41
CA ASP A 203 -6.60 -5.48 -16.54
C ASP A 203 -5.09 -5.45 -16.78
N TYR A 204 -4.45 -6.60 -16.61
CA TYR A 204 -3.01 -6.78 -16.81
C TYR A 204 -2.64 -7.31 -18.20
N GLY A 205 -3.64 -7.51 -19.09
CA GLY A 205 -3.44 -8.20 -20.36
C GLY A 205 -3.31 -9.72 -20.20
N ASP A 206 -3.15 -10.42 -21.32
CA ASP A 206 -2.98 -11.88 -21.35
C ASP A 206 -4.01 -12.66 -20.51
N GLN A 207 -5.27 -12.16 -20.50
CA GLN A 207 -6.39 -12.71 -19.73
C GLN A 207 -6.16 -12.69 -18.21
N ARG A 208 -5.24 -11.88 -17.70
CA ARG A 208 -4.98 -11.69 -16.28
C ARG A 208 -5.66 -10.42 -15.77
N MET A 209 -6.42 -10.57 -14.70
CA MET A 209 -7.15 -9.46 -14.11
C MET A 209 -7.09 -9.48 -12.58
N ALA A 210 -7.34 -8.32 -11.97
CA ALA A 210 -7.58 -8.23 -10.54
C ALA A 210 -8.84 -7.41 -10.25
N ASN A 211 -9.58 -7.80 -9.21
CA ASN A 211 -10.74 -7.09 -8.71
C ASN A 211 -10.49 -6.69 -7.24
N LEU A 212 -10.81 -5.44 -6.90
CA LEU A 212 -10.77 -4.94 -5.54
C LEU A 212 -12.18 -4.49 -5.12
N HIS A 213 -12.68 -5.06 -4.04
CA HIS A 213 -13.90 -4.60 -3.37
C HIS A 213 -13.51 -3.86 -2.09
N VAL A 214 -13.77 -2.55 -2.05
CA VAL A 214 -13.53 -1.69 -0.89
C VAL A 214 -14.85 -1.10 -0.39
N ASN A 215 -15.07 -1.11 0.95
CA ASN A 215 -16.38 -0.75 1.48
C ASN A 215 -16.28 -0.36 2.97
N TRP A 216 -16.88 0.80 3.32
CA TRP A 216 -16.98 1.27 4.72
C TRP A 216 -18.29 0.90 5.42
N LEU A 217 -19.29 0.37 4.68
CA LEU A 217 -20.63 0.12 5.19
C LEU A 217 -20.87 -1.34 5.59
N SER A 218 -19.89 -2.22 5.35
CA SER A 218 -20.08 -3.65 5.60
C SER A 218 -20.18 -3.94 7.11
N PRO A 219 -21.21 -4.66 7.58
CA PRO A 219 -21.29 -5.09 8.97
C PRO A 219 -20.24 -6.16 9.32
N LEU A 220 -19.65 -6.79 8.31
CA LEU A 220 -18.57 -7.75 8.46
C LEU A 220 -17.23 -7.09 8.14
N LYS A 221 -16.21 -7.39 8.95
CA LYS A 221 -14.84 -7.05 8.63
C LYS A 221 -14.23 -8.21 7.85
N ILE A 222 -13.92 -7.99 6.56
CA ILE A 222 -13.24 -8.96 5.69
C ILE A 222 -12.00 -8.28 5.11
N ARG A 223 -10.87 -8.97 5.20
CA ARG A 223 -9.61 -8.60 4.59
C ARG A 223 -8.96 -9.84 4.01
N GLN A 224 -9.27 -10.09 2.75
CA GLN A 224 -8.91 -11.34 2.08
C GLN A 224 -8.46 -11.06 0.64
N MET A 225 -7.46 -11.81 0.20
CA MET A 225 -7.06 -11.88 -1.20
C MET A 225 -7.04 -13.33 -1.67
N ILE A 226 -7.50 -13.55 -2.91
CA ILE A 226 -7.46 -14.85 -3.58
C ILE A 226 -6.58 -14.69 -4.82
N PHE A 227 -5.59 -15.54 -4.97
CA PHE A 227 -4.73 -15.63 -6.13
C PHE A 227 -5.02 -16.95 -6.83
N ALA A 228 -5.65 -16.90 -7.98
CA ALA A 228 -6.01 -18.08 -8.75
C ALA A 228 -5.03 -18.28 -9.91
N GLY A 229 -4.31 -19.39 -9.88
CA GLY A 229 -3.37 -19.76 -10.93
C GLY A 229 -3.78 -21.03 -11.67
N SER A 230 -3.07 -21.31 -12.75
CA SER A 230 -3.33 -22.49 -13.61
C SER A 230 -3.06 -23.81 -12.89
N ARG A 231 -2.20 -23.84 -11.87
CA ARG A 231 -1.87 -25.04 -11.12
C ARG A 231 -2.49 -25.09 -9.74
N LYS A 232 -2.41 -24.02 -8.98
CA LYS A 232 -2.90 -23.93 -7.60
C LYS A 232 -3.54 -22.56 -7.37
N SER A 233 -4.33 -22.46 -6.32
CA SER A 233 -4.86 -21.19 -5.83
C SER A 233 -4.36 -20.91 -4.42
N LEU A 234 -4.22 -19.65 -4.07
CA LEU A 234 -3.80 -19.20 -2.74
C LEU A 234 -4.86 -18.26 -2.17
N VAL A 235 -5.20 -18.45 -0.92
CA VAL A 235 -6.07 -17.54 -0.16
C VAL A 235 -5.24 -16.92 0.96
N PHE A 236 -5.18 -15.60 0.98
CA PHE A 236 -4.65 -14.81 2.08
C PHE A 236 -5.81 -14.21 2.87
N ASN A 237 -5.86 -14.49 4.16
CA ASN A 237 -6.83 -13.90 5.09
C ASN A 237 -6.07 -13.20 6.21
N GLU A 238 -5.99 -11.87 6.15
CA GLU A 238 -5.27 -11.04 7.13
C GLU A 238 -5.81 -11.20 8.56
N LEU A 239 -7.09 -11.53 8.70
CA LEU A 239 -7.74 -11.66 10.02
C LEU A 239 -7.51 -13.03 10.67
N ASN A 240 -6.97 -13.99 9.95
CA ASN A 240 -6.60 -15.28 10.52
C ASN A 240 -5.13 -15.24 10.98
N ALA A 241 -4.92 -15.00 12.27
CA ALA A 241 -3.57 -14.87 12.83
C ALA A 241 -2.76 -16.17 12.85
N THR A 242 -3.42 -17.33 12.85
CA THR A 242 -2.75 -18.64 12.93
C THR A 242 -2.41 -19.23 11.57
N GLU A 243 -3.31 -19.09 10.61
CA GLU A 243 -3.18 -19.61 9.24
C GLU A 243 -3.55 -18.53 8.22
N PRO A 244 -2.76 -17.47 8.12
CA PRO A 244 -3.11 -16.35 7.24
C PRO A 244 -3.08 -16.72 5.75
N ILE A 245 -2.35 -17.77 5.37
CA ILE A 245 -2.22 -18.23 3.99
C ILE A 245 -2.67 -19.69 3.91
N LYS A 246 -3.50 -20.00 2.90
CA LYS A 246 -3.83 -21.37 2.50
C LYS A 246 -3.60 -21.54 1.02
N VAL A 247 -2.84 -22.57 0.65
CA VAL A 247 -2.61 -22.96 -0.74
C VAL A 247 -3.45 -24.20 -1.03
N TYR A 248 -4.25 -24.11 -2.08
CA TYR A 248 -5.17 -25.15 -2.52
C TYR A 248 -4.62 -25.76 -3.81
N ASP A 249 -4.29 -27.04 -3.78
CA ASP A 249 -3.99 -27.81 -4.99
C ASP A 249 -5.32 -28.26 -5.65
N ARG A 250 -6.08 -27.27 -6.10
CA ARG A 250 -7.34 -27.45 -6.80
C ARG A 250 -7.31 -26.68 -8.10
N GLY A 251 -7.88 -27.23 -9.14
CA GLY A 251 -7.92 -26.57 -10.44
C GLY A 251 -8.85 -27.28 -11.40
N ILE A 252 -8.96 -26.72 -12.57
CA ILE A 252 -9.65 -27.31 -13.72
C ILE A 252 -8.62 -27.78 -14.73
N SER A 253 -8.86 -28.92 -15.34
CA SER A 253 -8.18 -29.36 -16.55
C SER A 253 -9.17 -29.25 -17.69
N VAL A 254 -8.81 -28.52 -18.73
CA VAL A 254 -9.58 -28.48 -19.98
C VAL A 254 -8.88 -29.42 -20.94
N ASP A 255 -9.56 -30.53 -21.30
CA ASP A 255 -9.05 -31.41 -22.36
C ASP A 255 -9.51 -30.83 -23.70
N PRO A 256 -8.59 -30.34 -24.54
CA PRO A 256 -8.93 -29.87 -25.87
C PRO A 256 -9.15 -31.10 -26.77
N ASP A 257 -10.31 -31.74 -26.71
CA ASP A 257 -10.70 -32.72 -27.73
C ASP A 257 -11.14 -31.94 -28.98
N PRO A 258 -10.33 -31.92 -30.07
CA PRO A 258 -10.67 -31.21 -31.28
C PRO A 258 -11.92 -31.76 -31.99
N SER A 259 -12.36 -32.97 -31.61
CA SER A 259 -13.48 -33.67 -32.26
C SER A 259 -14.85 -33.36 -31.64
N SER A 260 -14.89 -32.71 -30.47
CA SER A 260 -16.14 -32.38 -29.80
C SER A 260 -16.37 -30.86 -29.70
N VAL A 261 -16.88 -30.25 -30.75
CA VAL A 261 -17.32 -28.84 -30.80
C VAL A 261 -18.37 -28.52 -29.71
N TRP A 262 -18.95 -29.53 -29.07
CA TRP A 262 -20.09 -29.39 -28.15
C TRP A 262 -19.85 -29.88 -26.72
N ARG A 263 -18.67 -30.45 -26.38
CA ARG A 263 -18.35 -30.94 -25.05
C ARG A 263 -16.92 -30.63 -24.68
N GLN A 264 -16.63 -29.44 -24.15
CA GLN A 264 -15.43 -29.25 -23.33
C GLN A 264 -15.57 -30.17 -22.10
N LYS A 265 -14.76 -31.21 -22.01
CA LYS A 265 -14.62 -31.98 -20.78
C LYS A 265 -13.78 -31.18 -19.82
N VAL A 266 -14.45 -30.51 -18.87
CA VAL A 266 -13.79 -29.88 -17.73
C VAL A 266 -13.59 -30.95 -16.67
N GLY A 267 -12.35 -31.35 -16.45
CA GLY A 267 -11.97 -32.16 -15.31
C GLY A 267 -11.73 -31.29 -14.08
N TYR A 268 -12.18 -31.74 -12.92
CA TYR A 268 -11.84 -31.11 -11.64
C TYR A 268 -10.70 -31.86 -10.99
N ARG A 269 -9.62 -31.14 -10.66
CA ARG A 269 -8.52 -31.69 -9.88
C ARG A 269 -8.73 -31.31 -8.42
N THR A 270 -8.68 -32.30 -7.53
CA THR A 270 -8.73 -32.12 -6.09
C THR A 270 -7.45 -32.69 -5.48
N GLY A 271 -6.66 -31.86 -4.86
CA GLY A 271 -5.45 -32.23 -4.14
C GLY A 271 -5.45 -31.64 -2.73
N ASP A 272 -4.28 -31.56 -2.15
CA ASP A 272 -4.07 -31.12 -0.78
C ASP A 272 -4.34 -29.64 -0.56
N ILE A 273 -4.62 -29.29 0.68
CA ILE A 273 -4.64 -27.92 1.19
C ILE A 273 -3.53 -27.84 2.23
N TRP A 274 -2.66 -26.85 2.10
CA TRP A 274 -1.60 -26.63 3.08
C TRP A 274 -1.48 -25.15 3.45
N SER A 275 -0.98 -24.89 4.65
CA SER A 275 -0.73 -23.57 5.17
C SER A 275 0.75 -23.46 5.55
N PRO A 276 1.51 -22.48 4.99
CA PRO A 276 2.88 -22.27 5.42
C PRO A 276 2.92 -21.75 6.85
N ASN A 277 3.93 -22.17 7.60
CA ASN A 277 4.19 -21.58 8.90
C ASN A 277 4.69 -20.14 8.72
N ILE A 278 3.99 -19.20 9.30
CA ILE A 278 4.31 -17.77 9.24
C ILE A 278 4.63 -17.28 10.65
N GLU A 279 5.87 -16.88 10.88
CA GLU A 279 6.25 -16.28 12.16
C GLU A 279 5.56 -14.93 12.35
N PRO A 280 4.90 -14.71 13.49
CA PRO A 280 4.32 -13.41 13.79
C PRO A 280 5.42 -12.34 13.92
N ALA A 281 5.24 -11.22 13.23
CA ALA A 281 6.12 -10.06 13.37
C ALA A 281 5.32 -8.77 13.16
N GLU A 282 5.74 -7.70 13.81
CA GLU A 282 5.14 -6.38 13.59
C GLU A 282 5.71 -5.77 12.30
N ALA A 283 4.87 -5.64 11.29
CA ALA A 283 5.28 -5.13 9.99
C ALA A 283 5.80 -3.67 10.07
N LEU A 284 5.23 -2.84 10.93
CA LEU A 284 5.66 -1.45 11.10
C LEU A 284 7.09 -1.35 11.69
N GLN A 285 7.47 -2.30 12.56
CA GLN A 285 8.86 -2.39 13.03
C GLN A 285 9.82 -2.68 11.86
N ALA A 286 9.41 -3.58 10.95
CA ALA A 286 10.20 -3.88 9.76
C ALA A 286 10.29 -2.67 8.80
N VAL A 287 9.22 -1.88 8.65
CA VAL A 287 9.22 -0.61 7.89
C VAL A 287 10.28 0.34 8.44
N VAL A 288 10.22 0.61 9.74
CA VAL A 288 11.14 1.56 10.40
C VAL A 288 12.59 1.09 10.31
N SER A 289 12.85 -0.20 10.57
CA SER A 289 14.20 -0.76 10.45
C SER A 289 14.72 -0.67 9.02
N HIS A 290 13.87 -1.00 8.03
CA HIS A 290 14.23 -0.91 6.62
C HIS A 290 14.52 0.52 6.18
N PHE A 291 13.73 1.50 6.63
CA PHE A 291 13.97 2.92 6.35
C PHE A 291 15.34 3.37 6.89
N ALA A 292 15.65 3.04 8.15
CA ALA A 292 16.94 3.35 8.76
C ALA A 292 18.11 2.68 8.02
N ASP A 293 17.95 1.42 7.61
CA ASP A 293 18.98 0.68 6.87
C ASP A 293 19.19 1.27 5.46
N CYS A 294 18.13 1.66 4.75
CA CYS A 294 18.26 2.32 3.46
C CYS A 294 19.04 3.63 3.55
N ILE A 295 18.80 4.43 4.59
CA ILE A 295 19.55 5.67 4.83
C ILE A 295 21.03 5.37 5.07
N ARG A 296 21.33 4.40 5.94
CA ARG A 296 22.72 4.06 6.32
C ARG A 296 23.52 3.44 5.17
N GLN A 297 22.86 2.69 4.30
CA GLN A 297 23.50 1.94 3.22
C GLN A 297 23.42 2.66 1.86
N GLY A 298 22.63 3.74 1.74
CA GLY A 298 22.34 4.39 0.47
C GLY A 298 21.51 3.50 -0.48
N ALA A 299 20.68 2.62 0.08
CA ALA A 299 19.89 1.67 -0.69
C ALA A 299 18.51 2.24 -1.02
N THR A 300 17.92 1.78 -2.13
CA THR A 300 16.54 2.12 -2.52
C THR A 300 15.55 1.35 -1.64
N PRO A 301 14.57 2.03 -1.01
CA PRO A 301 13.54 1.35 -0.23
C PRO A 301 12.65 0.43 -1.07
N ARG A 302 12.15 -0.64 -0.45
CA ARG A 302 11.14 -1.53 -1.05
C ARG A 302 9.85 -0.80 -1.42
N SER A 303 9.42 0.16 -0.61
CA SER A 303 8.27 1.02 -0.86
C SER A 303 8.75 2.45 -1.10
N ASP A 304 9.56 2.63 -2.14
CA ASP A 304 10.13 3.92 -2.53
C ASP A 304 9.06 4.91 -3.06
N GLY A 305 9.47 6.14 -3.31
CA GLY A 305 8.60 7.17 -3.88
C GLY A 305 8.02 6.78 -5.24
N GLN A 306 8.74 5.97 -6.05
CA GLN A 306 8.25 5.50 -7.36
C GLN A 306 7.07 4.54 -7.20
N LEU A 307 7.15 3.57 -6.28
CA LEU A 307 6.01 2.72 -5.96
C LEU A 307 4.85 3.56 -5.45
N GLY A 308 5.11 4.53 -4.57
CA GLY A 308 4.08 5.45 -4.09
C GLY A 308 3.40 6.23 -5.23
N LEU A 309 4.16 6.73 -6.20
CA LEU A 309 3.65 7.41 -7.40
C LEU A 309 2.79 6.49 -8.25
N ARG A 310 3.21 5.23 -8.49
CA ARG A 310 2.41 4.26 -9.25
C ARG A 310 1.05 4.00 -8.56
N VAL A 311 1.05 3.85 -7.24
CA VAL A 311 -0.20 3.70 -6.47
C VAL A 311 -1.09 4.94 -6.61
N VAL A 312 -0.55 6.16 -6.50
CA VAL A 312 -1.32 7.41 -6.66
C VAL A 312 -1.90 7.52 -8.07
N ARG A 313 -1.17 7.14 -9.11
CA ARG A 313 -1.68 7.10 -10.50
C ARG A 313 -2.88 6.15 -10.65
N LEU A 314 -2.82 4.96 -10.04
CA LEU A 314 -3.95 4.03 -10.04
C LEU A 314 -5.16 4.58 -9.29
N LEU A 315 -4.95 5.26 -8.16
CA LEU A 315 -6.03 5.92 -7.40
C LEU A 315 -6.68 7.05 -8.20
N ALA A 316 -5.89 7.87 -8.87
CA ALA A 316 -6.37 8.95 -9.72
C ALA A 316 -7.19 8.41 -10.92
N ALA A 317 -6.70 7.35 -11.57
CA ALA A 317 -7.41 6.68 -12.66
C ALA A 317 -8.72 6.05 -12.17
N ALA A 318 -8.74 5.47 -10.95
CA ALA A 318 -9.97 4.95 -10.35
C ALA A 318 -10.99 6.08 -10.08
N ASN A 319 -10.56 7.24 -9.58
CA ASN A 319 -11.42 8.41 -9.44
C ASN A 319 -11.97 8.90 -10.78
N GLN A 320 -11.13 8.94 -11.81
CA GLN A 320 -11.57 9.29 -13.17
C GLN A 320 -12.66 8.33 -13.65
N SER A 321 -12.45 7.03 -13.50
CA SER A 321 -13.43 6.01 -13.89
C SER A 321 -14.73 6.15 -13.11
N LEU A 322 -14.68 6.34 -11.79
CA LEU A 322 -15.84 6.58 -10.92
C LEU A 322 -16.66 7.80 -11.41
N SER A 323 -16.00 8.91 -11.72
CA SER A 323 -16.66 10.13 -12.20
C SER A 323 -17.29 9.97 -13.58
N GLN A 324 -16.82 9.00 -14.36
CA GLN A 324 -17.31 8.65 -15.70
C GLN A 324 -18.17 7.37 -15.71
N HIS A 325 -18.78 7.02 -14.56
CA HIS A 325 -19.71 5.89 -14.43
C HIS A 325 -19.11 4.52 -14.82
N GLY A 326 -17.83 4.29 -14.53
CA GLY A 326 -17.17 3.00 -14.75
C GLY A 326 -16.49 2.86 -16.12
N VAL A 327 -16.27 3.94 -16.84
CA VAL A 327 -15.54 3.92 -18.10
C VAL A 327 -14.12 3.40 -17.86
N ARG A 328 -13.66 2.52 -18.75
CA ARG A 328 -12.29 1.99 -18.74
C ARG A 328 -11.29 3.11 -19.01
N VAL A 329 -10.34 3.27 -18.09
CA VAL A 329 -9.23 4.23 -18.18
C VAL A 329 -7.96 3.48 -18.58
N PRO A 330 -7.38 3.76 -19.76
CA PRO A 330 -6.08 3.20 -20.12
C PRO A 330 -5.00 3.80 -19.22
N LEU A 331 -3.98 2.99 -18.91
CA LEU A 331 -2.82 3.38 -18.11
C LEU A 331 -1.59 3.44 -19.00
N ASP A 332 -0.90 4.56 -18.97
CA ASP A 332 0.29 4.77 -19.78
C ASP A 332 1.46 3.94 -19.25
N GLN A 333 1.91 2.97 -20.03
CA GLN A 333 3.04 2.11 -19.69
C GLN A 333 4.38 2.85 -19.81
N GLY A 334 4.49 3.85 -20.69
CA GLY A 334 5.72 4.64 -20.89
C GLY A 334 6.05 5.54 -19.71
N ALA A 335 5.06 6.15 -19.10
CA ALA A 335 5.23 7.00 -17.91
C ALA A 335 5.58 6.21 -16.63
N LEU A 336 5.50 4.88 -16.66
CA LEU A 336 5.73 4.00 -15.51
C LEU A 336 7.15 3.41 -15.46
N PHE A 337 7.91 3.45 -16.58
CA PHE A 337 9.21 2.79 -16.70
C PHE A 337 10.41 3.73 -16.93
N ASP A 338 10.20 5.03 -17.15
CA ASP A 338 11.25 5.96 -17.63
C ASP A 338 12.32 6.39 -16.61
N VAL A 339 12.50 5.70 -15.47
CA VAL A 339 13.51 6.11 -14.46
C VAL A 339 14.48 4.99 -14.07
N CYS A 340 14.50 3.86 -14.78
CA CYS A 340 15.39 2.74 -14.40
C CYS A 340 16.76 2.70 -15.11
N HIS A 341 17.10 3.65 -16.01
CA HIS A 341 18.40 3.69 -16.71
C HIS A 341 18.92 5.13 -16.82
N ALA A 342 19.44 5.68 -15.73
CA ALA A 342 20.42 6.76 -15.78
C ALA A 342 21.40 6.63 -14.61
#